data_1507eeeccdd6ee7cdf54e6c0c78a25a4
#
_entry.id   1507eeeccdd6ee7cdf54e6c0c78a25a4
#
_cell.length_a   1.000
_cell.length_b   1.000
_cell.length_c   1.000
_cell.angle_alpha   90.00
_cell.angle_beta   90.00
_cell.angle_gamma   90.00
#
_symmetry.space_group_name_H-M   'P 1'
#
loop_
_entity.id
_entity.type
_entity.pdbx_description
1 polymer ?
#
loop_
_entity_poly.entity_id
_entity_poly.type
_entity_poly.pdbx_seq_one_letter_code
_entity_poly.pdbx_strand_id
1 'polypeptide(L)'
;IWHKPNPMPESVTDRPTKAHEQIYLFSKQEKYFYDGDAVAEPIKEEYQKHYTKYAAMPGKSAKSNNDRNDKGGDGTHCGFSKPGISTGNLRTVWKIATQQFGGTHLACFPPALVEPMIKAGSRIGDTVLDPFSGSGTSGSVAIKLGRKYIGVDLAETYLDELSPQRLTVQMELA
;
A
#
# COMPACT_ATOMS: atom_id res chain seq x y z
N ILE A 1 -0.25 -9.40 -0.68
CA ILE A 1 -0.67 -10.26 0.46
C ILE A 1 -0.53 -9.47 1.74
N TRP A 2 -1.61 -9.37 2.52
CA TRP A 2 -1.55 -8.88 3.89
C TRP A 2 -1.23 -10.06 4.84
N HIS A 3 0.01 -10.11 5.35
CA HIS A 3 0.42 -11.05 6.38
C HIS A 3 0.08 -10.49 7.76
N LYS A 4 -0.71 -11.23 8.53
CA LYS A 4 -1.16 -10.90 9.90
C LYS A 4 -0.23 -11.61 10.90
N PRO A 5 0.70 -10.91 11.58
CA PRO A 5 1.58 -11.55 12.56
C PRO A 5 0.83 -12.01 13.81
N ASN A 6 -0.36 -11.47 14.05
CA ASN A 6 -1.27 -11.80 15.16
C ASN A 6 -2.66 -12.20 14.63
N PRO A 7 -2.78 -13.30 13.86
CA PRO A 7 -4.09 -13.75 13.36
C PRO A 7 -4.99 -14.16 14.51
N MET A 8 -6.32 -14.09 14.29
CA MET A 8 -7.29 -14.70 15.20
C MET A 8 -7.03 -16.21 15.28
N PRO A 9 -7.03 -16.81 16.49
CA PRO A 9 -6.90 -18.24 16.62
C PRO A 9 -8.08 -18.95 15.95
N GLU A 10 -7.80 -20.01 15.21
CA GLU A 10 -8.80 -20.90 14.64
C GLU A 10 -8.82 -22.21 15.44
N SER A 11 -10.01 -22.73 15.73
CA SER A 11 -10.16 -24.01 16.44
C SER A 11 -10.03 -25.24 15.55
N VAL A 12 -9.73 -25.07 14.27
CA VAL A 12 -9.56 -26.16 13.31
C VAL A 12 -8.22 -26.86 13.48
N THR A 13 -8.24 -28.19 13.41
CA THR A 13 -7.06 -29.05 13.61
C THR A 13 -6.63 -29.81 12.35
N ASP A 14 -7.40 -29.71 11.28
CA ASP A 14 -7.22 -30.42 10.01
C ASP A 14 -6.45 -29.65 8.94
N ARG A 15 -6.06 -28.40 9.23
CA ARG A 15 -5.31 -27.52 8.33
C ARG A 15 -4.53 -26.45 9.09
N PRO A 16 -3.51 -25.84 8.47
CA PRO A 16 -2.82 -24.68 9.04
C PRO A 16 -3.76 -23.49 9.23
N THR A 17 -3.55 -22.73 10.31
CA THR A 17 -4.25 -21.46 10.58
C THR A 17 -3.94 -20.43 9.49
N LYS A 18 -5.00 -19.80 8.95
CA LYS A 18 -4.85 -18.79 7.91
C LYS A 18 -4.36 -17.46 8.51
N ALA A 19 -3.11 -17.11 8.27
CA ALA A 19 -2.46 -15.92 8.80
C ALA A 19 -2.30 -14.81 7.75
N HIS A 20 -3.04 -14.84 6.65
CA HIS A 20 -2.94 -13.83 5.58
C HIS A 20 -4.26 -13.62 4.85
N GLU A 21 -4.36 -12.45 4.20
CA GLU A 21 -5.41 -12.11 3.23
C GLU A 21 -4.78 -11.64 1.92
N GLN A 22 -5.53 -11.81 0.83
CA GLN A 22 -5.10 -11.35 -0.48
C GLN A 22 -5.60 -9.94 -0.75
N ILE A 23 -4.76 -9.13 -1.37
CA ILE A 23 -5.06 -7.78 -1.85
C ILE A 23 -4.89 -7.83 -3.36
N TYR A 24 -5.91 -7.36 -4.08
CA TYR A 24 -5.92 -7.35 -5.54
C TYR A 24 -5.84 -5.93 -6.05
N LEU A 25 -5.02 -5.71 -7.07
CA LEU A 25 -4.96 -4.47 -7.83
C LEU A 25 -5.65 -4.68 -9.17
N PHE A 26 -6.70 -3.91 -9.44
CA PHE A 26 -7.41 -3.91 -10.71
C PHE A 26 -7.29 -2.54 -11.39
N SER A 27 -7.24 -2.52 -12.71
CA SER A 27 -7.32 -1.32 -13.50
C SER A 27 -8.29 -1.50 -14.66
N LYS A 28 -8.94 -0.42 -15.11
CA LYS A 28 -9.82 -0.44 -16.29
C LYS A 28 -9.05 -0.51 -17.60
N GLN A 29 -7.78 -0.09 -17.59
CA GLN A 29 -6.93 0.03 -18.77
C GLN A 29 -5.54 -0.50 -18.46
N GLU A 30 -4.81 -0.89 -19.49
CA GLU A 30 -3.42 -1.33 -19.38
C GLU A 30 -2.51 -0.24 -18.81
N LYS A 31 -2.74 1.02 -19.19
CA LYS A 31 -2.04 2.19 -18.65
C LYS A 31 -2.88 2.84 -17.56
N TYR A 32 -2.38 2.86 -16.35
CA TYR A 32 -3.03 3.44 -15.17
C TYR A 32 -2.03 4.22 -14.32
N PHE A 33 -2.54 5.08 -13.44
CA PHE A 33 -1.71 5.78 -12.48
C PHE A 33 -1.25 4.83 -11.37
N TYR A 34 0.06 4.86 -11.09
CA TYR A 34 0.65 4.17 -9.95
C TYR A 34 1.86 4.98 -9.47
N ASP A 35 1.80 5.48 -8.23
CA ASP A 35 2.87 6.22 -7.59
C ASP A 35 3.76 5.28 -6.79
N GLY A 36 4.77 4.74 -7.46
CA GLY A 36 5.74 3.82 -6.85
C GLY A 36 6.65 4.51 -5.84
N ASP A 37 6.94 5.79 -6.03
CA ASP A 37 7.83 6.56 -5.15
C ASP A 37 7.15 6.85 -3.81
N ALA A 38 5.83 7.16 -3.82
CA ALA A 38 5.05 7.44 -2.62
C ALA A 38 4.94 6.23 -1.67
N VAL A 39 5.18 5.01 -2.18
CA VAL A 39 5.09 3.75 -1.42
C VAL A 39 6.40 2.97 -1.39
N ALA A 40 7.50 3.59 -1.81
CA ALA A 40 8.80 2.95 -1.85
C ALA A 40 9.27 2.54 -0.43
N GLU A 41 9.83 1.34 -0.31
CA GLU A 41 10.38 0.83 0.94
C GLU A 41 11.86 1.17 1.09
N PRO A 42 12.36 1.44 2.30
CA PRO A 42 13.79 1.63 2.52
C PRO A 42 14.57 0.34 2.21
N ILE A 43 15.67 0.49 1.49
CA ILE A 43 16.59 -0.61 1.22
C ILE A 43 17.54 -0.75 2.40
N LYS A 44 17.75 -2.00 2.88
CA LYS A 44 18.70 -2.28 3.95
C LYS A 44 20.12 -1.82 3.57
N GLU A 45 20.86 -1.26 4.53
CA GLU A 45 22.22 -0.73 4.32
C GLU A 45 23.19 -1.73 3.69
N GLU A 46 23.09 -3.01 4.03
CA GLU A 46 23.91 -4.07 3.44
C GLU A 46 23.74 -4.18 1.92
N TYR A 47 22.49 -3.98 1.41
CA TYR A 47 22.21 -3.95 -0.02
C TYR A 47 22.61 -2.64 -0.67
N GLN A 48 22.50 -1.50 0.04
CA GLN A 48 22.96 -0.20 -0.47
C GLN A 48 24.46 -0.22 -0.79
N LYS A 49 25.29 -0.83 0.09
CA LYS A 49 26.74 -0.99 -0.15
C LYS A 49 27.03 -1.83 -1.40
N HIS A 50 26.24 -2.87 -1.62
CA HIS A 50 26.35 -3.71 -2.82
C HIS A 50 26.03 -2.90 -4.09
N TYR A 51 24.96 -2.11 -4.08
CA TYR A 51 24.55 -1.28 -5.23
C TYR A 51 25.57 -0.20 -5.54
N THR A 52 26.12 0.47 -4.53
CA THR A 52 27.16 1.48 -4.72
C THR A 52 28.40 0.86 -5.40
N LYS A 53 28.79 -0.34 -5.04
CA LYS A 53 29.89 -1.07 -5.64
C LYS A 53 29.64 -1.41 -7.12
N TYR A 54 28.43 -1.85 -7.45
CA TYR A 54 28.05 -2.16 -8.85
C TYR A 54 27.91 -0.91 -9.72
N ALA A 55 27.39 0.20 -9.18
CA ALA A 55 27.28 1.47 -9.88
C ALA A 55 28.64 2.09 -10.21
N ALA A 56 29.68 1.79 -9.42
CA ALA A 56 31.05 2.28 -9.62
C ALA A 56 31.88 1.45 -10.60
N MET A 57 31.34 0.34 -11.15
CA MET A 57 32.10 -0.50 -12.09
C MET A 57 32.15 0.16 -13.48
N PRO A 58 33.36 0.36 -14.05
CA PRO A 58 33.51 0.93 -15.41
C PRO A 58 32.83 0.02 -16.44
N GLY A 59 32.05 0.61 -17.33
CA GLY A 59 31.40 -0.08 -18.46
C GLY A 59 29.97 -0.56 -18.25
N LYS A 60 29.40 -0.41 -17.05
CA LYS A 60 27.97 -0.67 -16.80
C LYS A 60 27.21 0.64 -16.66
N SER A 61 26.93 1.28 -17.80
CA SER A 61 26.06 2.45 -17.87
C SER A 61 24.64 2.06 -17.46
N ALA A 62 24.10 2.78 -16.49
CA ALA A 62 22.70 2.67 -16.10
C ALA A 62 21.82 3.16 -17.25
N LYS A 63 21.31 2.27 -18.09
CA LYS A 63 20.30 2.61 -19.09
C LYS A 63 18.98 2.91 -18.39
N SER A 64 18.44 4.08 -18.67
CA SER A 64 17.14 4.53 -18.20
C SER A 64 16.04 3.56 -18.64
N ASN A 65 15.13 3.18 -17.72
CA ASN A 65 14.00 2.28 -17.98
C ASN A 65 12.96 2.84 -18.99
N ASN A 66 13.20 3.94 -19.68
CA ASN A 66 12.26 4.54 -20.63
C ASN A 66 12.33 3.97 -22.05
N ASP A 67 13.34 3.16 -22.39
CA ASP A 67 13.46 2.56 -23.72
C ASP A 67 13.09 1.08 -23.71
N ARG A 68 11.78 0.78 -23.65
CA ARG A 68 11.25 -0.58 -23.75
C ARG A 68 11.34 -1.22 -25.15
N ASN A 69 12.10 -0.65 -26.08
CA ASN A 69 12.21 -1.14 -27.46
C ASN A 69 13.59 -1.67 -27.87
N ASP A 70 14.50 -1.93 -26.93
CA ASP A 70 15.80 -2.51 -27.28
C ASP A 70 15.76 -4.03 -27.19
N LYS A 71 15.62 -4.68 -28.36
CA LYS A 71 15.76 -6.12 -28.55
C LYS A 71 17.27 -6.46 -28.49
N GLY A 72 17.75 -6.91 -27.34
CA GLY A 72 19.11 -7.45 -27.26
C GLY A 72 19.94 -7.08 -26.05
N GLY A 73 19.45 -7.33 -24.83
CA GLY A 73 20.23 -7.23 -23.62
C GLY A 73 20.28 -8.58 -22.89
N ASP A 74 21.46 -9.04 -22.55
CA ASP A 74 21.69 -10.17 -21.68
C ASP A 74 20.98 -9.97 -20.34
N GLY A 75 19.91 -10.64 -20.09
CA GLY A 75 19.05 -10.83 -18.93
C GLY A 75 19.42 -10.33 -17.51
N THR A 76 20.31 -9.37 -17.33
CA THR A 76 20.69 -8.80 -16.03
C THR A 76 20.05 -7.42 -15.80
N HIS A 77 18.72 -7.31 -15.95
CA HIS A 77 17.98 -6.14 -15.51
C HIS A 77 17.73 -6.17 -13.99
N CYS A 78 18.77 -5.89 -13.22
CA CYS A 78 18.56 -5.30 -11.89
C CYS A 78 18.21 -3.83 -12.12
N GLY A 79 16.94 -3.43 -11.95
CA GLY A 79 16.45 -2.04 -12.14
C GLY A 79 17.00 -1.01 -11.14
N PHE A 80 18.27 -1.11 -10.77
CA PHE A 80 18.94 -0.33 -9.74
C PHE A 80 20.15 0.41 -10.32
N SER A 81 19.88 1.55 -10.94
CA SER A 81 20.93 2.22 -11.70
C SER A 81 21.22 3.64 -11.30
N LYS A 82 20.79 4.11 -10.13
CA LYS A 82 21.16 5.47 -9.68
C LYS A 82 22.03 5.36 -8.42
N PRO A 83 23.23 5.98 -8.40
CA PRO A 83 23.99 6.15 -7.16
C PRO A 83 23.14 6.90 -6.13
N GLY A 84 23.10 6.41 -4.88
CA GLY A 84 22.35 7.05 -3.81
C GLY A 84 20.90 6.57 -3.63
N ILE A 85 20.46 5.50 -4.31
CA ILE A 85 19.11 4.94 -4.07
C ILE A 85 19.05 4.34 -2.67
N SER A 86 18.22 4.91 -1.83
CA SER A 86 17.93 4.44 -0.48
C SER A 86 16.60 3.67 -0.38
N THR A 87 15.81 3.63 -1.46
CA THR A 87 14.46 3.05 -1.50
C THR A 87 14.30 2.08 -2.67
N GLY A 88 13.46 1.08 -2.51
CA GLY A 88 13.07 0.11 -3.53
C GLY A 88 11.55 -0.01 -3.64
N ASN A 89 11.08 -0.72 -4.65
CA ASN A 89 9.65 -0.92 -4.85
C ASN A 89 9.00 -1.59 -3.64
N LEU A 90 7.77 -1.21 -3.34
CA LEU A 90 6.93 -1.87 -2.35
C LEU A 90 6.81 -3.37 -2.67
N ARG A 91 7.13 -4.21 -1.69
CA ARG A 91 7.03 -5.67 -1.85
C ARG A 91 5.59 -6.13 -1.81
N THR A 92 5.34 -7.31 -2.37
CA THR A 92 3.98 -7.88 -2.50
C THR A 92 3.44 -8.49 -1.20
N VAL A 93 4.28 -8.67 -0.17
CA VAL A 93 3.87 -9.20 1.14
C VAL A 93 4.07 -8.12 2.20
N TRP A 94 2.96 -7.66 2.77
CA TRP A 94 2.91 -6.62 3.80
C TRP A 94 2.65 -7.24 5.16
N LYS A 95 3.61 -7.09 6.07
CA LYS A 95 3.49 -7.57 7.45
C LYS A 95 2.89 -6.47 8.30
N ILE A 96 1.57 -6.51 8.51
CA ILE A 96 0.81 -5.49 9.24
C ILE A 96 -0.03 -6.21 10.31
N ALA A 97 0.15 -5.81 11.57
CA ALA A 97 -0.64 -6.36 12.66
C ALA A 97 -2.10 -5.94 12.58
N THR A 98 -3.01 -6.84 12.94
CA THR A 98 -4.41 -6.48 13.15
C THR A 98 -4.51 -5.55 14.36
N GLN A 99 -5.42 -4.58 14.27
CA GLN A 99 -5.71 -3.65 15.37
C GLN A 99 -7.12 -3.90 15.85
N GLN A 100 -7.29 -3.93 17.17
CA GLN A 100 -8.62 -3.96 17.75
C GLN A 100 -9.26 -2.57 17.59
N PHE A 101 -10.49 -2.56 17.12
CA PHE A 101 -11.29 -1.35 17.08
C PHE A 101 -12.19 -1.33 18.33
N GLY A 102 -12.12 -0.24 19.12
CA GLY A 102 -12.88 -0.10 20.37
C GLY A 102 -14.39 0.13 20.21
N GLY A 103 -14.92 0.05 18.98
CA GLY A 103 -16.33 0.21 18.65
C GLY A 103 -17.05 -1.13 18.42
N THR A 104 -18.33 -1.06 18.12
CA THR A 104 -19.21 -2.20 17.83
C THR A 104 -18.91 -2.94 16.52
N HIS A 105 -18.02 -2.41 15.67
CA HIS A 105 -17.67 -3.02 14.39
C HIS A 105 -16.61 -4.11 14.55
N LEU A 106 -16.98 -5.36 14.25
CA LEU A 106 -16.17 -6.56 14.53
C LEU A 106 -15.05 -6.84 13.51
N ALA A 107 -15.03 -6.19 12.34
CA ALA A 107 -14.15 -6.56 11.21
C ALA A 107 -13.44 -5.37 10.56
N CYS A 108 -12.77 -4.52 11.36
CA CYS A 108 -12.02 -3.39 10.82
C CYS A 108 -10.59 -3.80 10.44
N PHE A 109 -10.16 -3.43 9.25
CA PHE A 109 -8.75 -3.49 8.88
C PHE A 109 -7.99 -2.26 9.41
N PRO A 110 -6.68 -2.39 9.68
CA PRO A 110 -5.89 -1.28 10.22
C PRO A 110 -5.64 -0.19 9.16
N PRO A 111 -5.57 1.10 9.56
CA PRO A 111 -5.20 2.21 8.66
C PRO A 111 -3.92 1.98 7.87
N ALA A 112 -2.91 1.36 8.50
CA ALA A 112 -1.63 1.03 7.87
C ALA A 112 -1.75 0.10 6.66
N LEU A 113 -2.86 -0.66 6.53
CA LEU A 113 -3.13 -1.49 5.37
C LEU A 113 -3.59 -0.65 4.17
N VAL A 114 -4.42 0.36 4.41
CA VAL A 114 -5.05 1.18 3.38
C VAL A 114 -4.11 2.27 2.87
N GLU A 115 -3.26 2.78 3.74
CA GLU A 115 -2.35 3.89 3.42
C GLU A 115 -1.52 3.66 2.15
N PRO A 116 -0.79 2.54 1.98
CA PRO A 116 -0.05 2.30 0.75
C PRO A 116 -0.95 2.13 -0.48
N MET A 117 -2.18 1.62 -0.33
CA MET A 117 -3.10 1.49 -1.45
C MET A 117 -3.55 2.85 -1.97
N ILE A 118 -3.91 3.77 -1.06
CA ILE A 118 -4.35 5.13 -1.42
C ILE A 118 -3.18 5.93 -2.01
N LYS A 119 -1.99 5.86 -1.39
CA LYS A 119 -0.80 6.56 -1.89
C LYS A 119 -0.41 6.11 -3.31
N ALA A 120 -0.41 4.79 -3.54
CA ALA A 120 -0.04 4.25 -4.85
C ALA A 120 -1.09 4.53 -5.93
N GLY A 121 -2.39 4.44 -5.58
CA GLY A 121 -3.48 4.44 -6.55
C GLY A 121 -4.12 5.80 -6.82
N SER A 122 -3.73 6.87 -6.10
CA SER A 122 -4.38 8.19 -6.23
C SER A 122 -3.41 9.34 -6.00
N ARG A 123 -3.68 10.51 -6.62
CA ARG A 123 -2.99 11.78 -6.37
C ARG A 123 -3.65 12.54 -5.21
N ILE A 124 -2.92 13.48 -4.62
CA ILE A 124 -3.51 14.46 -3.70
C ILE A 124 -4.64 15.20 -4.44
N GLY A 125 -5.81 15.34 -3.80
CA GLY A 125 -7.00 15.94 -4.37
C GLY A 125 -7.90 14.99 -5.16
N ASP A 126 -7.45 13.79 -5.52
CA ASP A 126 -8.29 12.75 -6.15
C ASP A 126 -9.37 12.23 -5.18
N THR A 127 -10.38 11.55 -5.72
CA THR A 127 -11.46 10.96 -4.94
C THR A 127 -11.26 9.47 -4.73
N VAL A 128 -11.30 9.04 -3.49
CA VAL A 128 -11.31 7.63 -3.08
C VAL A 128 -12.76 7.22 -2.82
N LEU A 129 -13.22 6.16 -3.50
CA LEU A 129 -14.53 5.55 -3.30
C LEU A 129 -14.37 4.24 -2.53
N ASP A 130 -15.12 4.08 -1.44
CA ASP A 130 -15.25 2.82 -0.71
C ASP A 130 -16.73 2.39 -0.70
N PRO A 131 -17.09 1.36 -1.50
CA PRO A 131 -18.48 0.88 -1.57
C PRO A 131 -18.91 0.06 -0.36
N PHE A 132 -18.01 -0.19 0.61
CA PHE A 132 -18.26 -0.92 1.85
C PHE A 132 -17.60 -0.20 3.01
N SER A 133 -17.98 1.06 3.22
CA SER A 133 -17.31 2.03 4.09
C SER A 133 -17.16 1.56 5.55
N GLY A 134 -18.16 0.86 6.08
CA GLY A 134 -18.18 0.40 7.46
C GLY A 134 -17.87 1.53 8.44
N SER A 135 -16.86 1.32 9.28
CA SER A 135 -16.42 2.32 10.27
C SER A 135 -15.64 3.51 9.68
N GLY A 136 -15.52 3.65 8.35
CA GLY A 136 -14.87 4.78 7.69
C GLY A 136 -13.34 4.77 7.74
N THR A 137 -12.69 3.61 7.92
CA THR A 137 -11.21 3.52 7.96
C THR A 137 -10.57 4.07 6.70
N SER A 138 -11.07 3.69 5.52
CA SER A 138 -10.58 4.17 4.22
C SER A 138 -10.75 5.68 4.08
N GLY A 139 -11.88 6.23 4.53
CA GLY A 139 -12.17 7.65 4.51
C GLY A 139 -11.23 8.47 5.38
N SER A 140 -11.03 8.03 6.61
CA SER A 140 -10.11 8.64 7.55
C SER A 140 -8.68 8.72 6.99
N VAL A 141 -8.19 7.64 6.37
CA VAL A 141 -6.86 7.63 5.74
C VAL A 141 -6.83 8.51 4.49
N ALA A 142 -7.86 8.47 3.64
CA ALA A 142 -7.94 9.29 2.44
C ALA A 142 -7.87 10.79 2.75
N ILE A 143 -8.67 11.25 3.71
CA ILE A 143 -8.70 12.66 4.14
C ILE A 143 -7.35 13.06 4.74
N LYS A 144 -6.78 12.25 5.63
CA LYS A 144 -5.45 12.49 6.20
C LYS A 144 -4.36 12.64 5.14
N LEU A 145 -4.48 11.93 4.04
CA LEU A 145 -3.55 11.99 2.91
C LEU A 145 -3.92 13.08 1.88
N GLY A 146 -4.90 13.95 2.15
CA GLY A 146 -5.32 15.03 1.27
C GLY A 146 -6.17 14.58 0.06
N ARG A 147 -6.83 13.43 0.15
CA ARG A 147 -7.77 12.95 -0.87
C ARG A 147 -9.20 13.26 -0.45
N LYS A 148 -10.10 13.37 -1.43
CA LYS A 148 -11.55 13.39 -1.19
C LYS A 148 -12.04 11.96 -0.95
N TYR A 149 -13.14 11.82 -0.24
CA TYR A 149 -13.71 10.52 0.08
C TYR A 149 -15.19 10.44 -0.22
N ILE A 150 -15.61 9.30 -0.75
CA ILE A 150 -17.01 8.90 -0.89
C ILE A 150 -17.14 7.50 -0.29
N GLY A 151 -17.91 7.38 0.79
CA GLY A 151 -18.23 6.11 1.42
C GLY A 151 -19.68 5.71 1.12
N VAL A 152 -19.88 4.42 0.85
CA VAL A 152 -21.21 3.81 0.72
C VAL A 152 -21.31 2.65 1.68
N ASP A 153 -22.42 2.49 2.38
CA ASP A 153 -22.71 1.35 3.23
C ASP A 153 -24.21 1.07 3.27
N LEU A 154 -24.59 -0.18 3.56
CA LEU A 154 -26.01 -0.56 3.72
C LEU A 154 -26.55 -0.25 5.11
N ALA A 155 -25.68 -0.14 6.11
CA ALA A 155 -26.06 0.13 7.48
C ALA A 155 -26.00 1.64 7.76
N GLU A 156 -27.15 2.28 7.94
CA GLU A 156 -27.27 3.70 8.29
C GLU A 156 -26.46 4.07 9.52
N THR A 157 -26.42 3.20 10.54
CA THR A 157 -25.66 3.41 11.79
C THR A 157 -24.17 3.61 11.52
N TYR A 158 -23.59 2.98 10.50
CA TYR A 158 -22.20 3.19 10.12
C TYR A 158 -21.98 4.53 9.45
N LEU A 159 -22.92 4.98 8.64
CA LEU A 159 -22.84 6.26 7.93
C LEU A 159 -23.12 7.45 8.86
N ASP A 160 -24.08 7.33 9.77
CA ASP A 160 -24.55 8.43 10.59
C ASP A 160 -23.80 8.57 11.92
N GLU A 161 -23.34 7.49 12.52
CA GLU A 161 -22.74 7.51 13.85
C GLU A 161 -21.23 7.28 13.84
N LEU A 162 -20.74 6.25 13.13
CA LEU A 162 -19.33 5.85 13.22
C LEU A 162 -18.42 6.58 12.23
N SER A 163 -18.85 6.73 10.99
CA SER A 163 -18.04 7.38 9.96
C SER A 163 -17.83 8.88 10.22
N PRO A 164 -18.86 9.68 10.57
CA PRO A 164 -18.69 11.11 10.83
C PRO A 164 -17.74 11.39 11.98
N GLN A 165 -17.79 10.62 13.08
CA GLN A 165 -16.89 10.78 14.22
C GLN A 165 -15.42 10.64 13.83
N ARG A 166 -15.11 9.66 12.98
CA ARG A 166 -13.74 9.44 12.49
C ARG A 166 -13.28 10.49 11.49
N LEU A 167 -14.18 10.95 10.63
CA LEU A 167 -13.88 11.93 9.59
C LEU A 167 -13.73 13.33 10.18
N THR A 168 -14.54 13.71 11.18
CA THR A 168 -14.51 15.03 11.82
C THR A 168 -13.26 15.24 12.66
N VAL A 169 -12.85 14.26 13.46
CA VAL A 169 -11.61 14.35 14.29
C VAL A 169 -10.36 14.58 13.46
N GLN A 170 -10.36 14.17 12.20
CA GLN A 170 -9.20 14.38 11.32
C GLN A 170 -9.20 15.75 10.63
N MET A 171 -10.34 16.40 10.50
CA MET A 171 -10.44 17.77 9.95
C MET A 171 -10.01 18.84 10.93
N GLU A 172 -10.09 18.59 12.25
CA GLU A 172 -9.65 19.51 13.29
C GLU A 172 -8.13 19.52 13.52
N LEU A 173 -7.40 18.52 13.01
CA LEU A 173 -5.97 18.34 13.17
C LEU A 173 -5.13 18.72 11.93
N ALA A 174 -5.75 19.17 10.85
CA ALA A 174 -5.13 19.62 9.62
C ALA A 174 -5.18 21.13 9.46
#